data_e07f808ab1359f0a1d557b1f13cab9a7
#
_entry.id   e07f808ab1359f0a1d557b1f13cab9a7
#
_cell.length_a   1.000
_cell.length_b   1.000
_cell.length_c   1.000
_cell.angle_alpha   90.00
_cell.angle_beta   90.00
_cell.angle_gamma   90.00
#
_symmetry.space_group_name_H-M   'P 1'
#
loop_
_entity.id
_entity.type
_entity.pdbx_description
1 polymer ?
#
loop_
_entity_poly.entity_id
_entity_poly.type
_entity_poly.pdbx_seq_one_letter_code
_entity_poly.pdbx_strand_id
1 'polypeptide(L)'
;MASGPITSWQIDGETVETVADFFWGCSNITADGDYSHEIKRHLLLGRNIMTNLDSILKSRDISLPTRVHLVKAVVFPVVMYGCENWAIKKAEHWKIDIDAFELWYWRRLLRVPWTTRRTNQSILKEISPECSLEGLMLKLKLQYFGHLMQRTDSFERP
;
A
#
# COMPACT_ATOMS: atom_id res chain seq x y z
N MET A 1 -18.11 41.42 -5.34
CA MET A 1 -17.80 40.99 -3.96
C MET A 1 -17.11 39.65 -4.06
N ALA A 2 -15.82 39.59 -3.88
CA ALA A 2 -15.06 38.34 -3.88
C ALA A 2 -15.17 37.74 -2.46
N SER A 3 -15.92 36.65 -2.30
CA SER A 3 -15.88 35.87 -1.07
C SER A 3 -14.52 35.18 -0.99
N GLY A 4 -13.72 35.57 0.00
CA GLY A 4 -12.46 34.87 0.32
C GLY A 4 -12.71 33.40 0.67
N PRO A 5 -11.70 32.56 0.65
CA PRO A 5 -11.84 31.15 1.01
C PRO A 5 -12.39 31.04 2.44
N ILE A 6 -13.41 30.19 2.61
CA ILE A 6 -13.98 29.91 3.94
C ILE A 6 -12.91 29.16 4.74
N THR A 7 -12.39 29.77 5.79
CA THR A 7 -11.29 29.24 6.61
C THR A 7 -11.76 28.57 7.91
N SER A 8 -13.03 28.73 8.28
CA SER A 8 -13.60 28.13 9.48
C SER A 8 -15.06 27.74 9.30
N TRP A 9 -15.49 26.68 9.95
CA TRP A 9 -16.86 26.18 10.00
C TRP A 9 -17.32 26.09 11.45
N GLN A 10 -18.62 26.25 11.70
CA GLN A 10 -19.22 25.97 13.01
C GLN A 10 -20.00 24.66 12.95
N ILE A 11 -19.64 23.73 13.86
CA ILE A 11 -20.35 22.45 14.05
C ILE A 11 -20.72 22.41 15.54
N ASP A 12 -22.01 22.27 15.83
CA ASP A 12 -22.56 22.23 17.20
C ASP A 12 -22.12 23.40 18.10
N GLY A 13 -21.89 24.60 17.50
CA GLY A 13 -21.46 25.79 18.23
C GLY A 13 -19.96 25.90 18.45
N GLU A 14 -19.18 24.92 18.04
CA GLU A 14 -17.72 24.96 18.06
C GLU A 14 -17.15 25.36 16.71
N THR A 15 -16.14 26.24 16.71
CA THR A 15 -15.45 26.67 15.49
C THR A 15 -14.40 25.63 15.10
N VAL A 16 -14.55 25.06 13.91
CA VAL A 16 -13.63 24.09 13.32
C VAL A 16 -12.84 24.76 12.21
N GLU A 17 -11.51 24.67 12.28
CA GLU A 17 -10.61 25.17 11.25
C GLU A 17 -10.47 24.17 10.10
N THR A 18 -10.35 24.70 8.87
CA THR A 18 -10.02 23.88 7.70
C THR A 18 -8.50 23.69 7.65
N VAL A 19 -8.06 22.45 7.62
CA VAL A 19 -6.65 22.07 7.47
C VAL A 19 -6.42 21.42 6.11
N ALA A 20 -5.26 21.69 5.52
CA ALA A 20 -4.87 21.08 4.23
C ALA A 20 -4.47 19.61 4.39
N ASP A 21 -3.87 19.28 5.53
CA ASP A 21 -3.35 17.95 5.84
C ASP A 21 -3.80 17.56 7.24
N PHE A 22 -4.22 16.31 7.38
CA PHE A 22 -4.67 15.75 8.64
C PHE A 22 -4.03 14.38 8.89
N PHE A 23 -3.40 14.23 10.05
CA PHE A 23 -2.83 12.94 10.46
C PHE A 23 -3.83 12.17 11.33
N TRP A 24 -4.30 11.05 10.80
CA TRP A 24 -5.13 10.11 11.58
C TRP A 24 -4.36 8.81 11.78
N GLY A 25 -3.98 8.55 13.04
CA GLY A 25 -3.19 7.36 13.36
C GLY A 25 -1.85 7.38 12.60
N CYS A 26 -1.67 6.42 11.69
CA CYS A 26 -0.46 6.31 10.88
C CYS A 26 -0.64 6.82 9.45
N SER A 27 -1.80 7.40 9.08
CA SER A 27 -2.10 7.84 7.72
C SER A 27 -2.19 9.36 7.61
N ASN A 28 -1.56 9.91 6.58
CA ASN A 28 -1.70 11.31 6.21
C ASN A 28 -2.84 11.45 5.20
N ILE A 29 -3.87 12.24 5.55
CA ILE A 29 -5.01 12.54 4.69
C ILE A 29 -4.84 13.96 4.20
N THR A 30 -4.68 14.13 2.89
CA THR A 30 -4.54 15.42 2.24
C THR A 30 -5.89 15.88 1.66
N ALA A 31 -6.15 17.20 1.67
CA ALA A 31 -7.41 17.75 1.15
C ALA A 31 -7.62 17.50 -0.35
N ASP A 32 -6.55 17.34 -1.11
CA ASP A 32 -6.59 17.03 -2.55
C ASP A 32 -6.77 15.52 -2.84
N GLY A 33 -6.76 14.68 -1.81
CA GLY A 33 -6.85 13.23 -1.93
C GLY A 33 -5.64 12.60 -2.62
N ASP A 34 -4.46 13.23 -2.56
CA ASP A 34 -3.21 12.67 -3.09
C ASP A 34 -2.52 11.79 -2.06
N TYR A 35 -2.61 10.49 -2.24
CA TYR A 35 -1.95 9.48 -1.39
C TYR A 35 -0.55 9.09 -1.86
N SER A 36 0.03 9.79 -2.84
CA SER A 36 1.36 9.45 -3.40
C SER A 36 2.46 9.46 -2.34
N HIS A 37 2.42 10.40 -1.40
CA HIS A 37 3.37 10.48 -0.30
C HIS A 37 3.23 9.30 0.66
N GLU A 38 2.01 8.93 0.98
CA GLU A 38 1.70 7.82 1.87
C GLU A 38 2.14 6.48 1.26
N ILE A 39 1.85 6.26 -0.03
CA ILE A 39 2.29 5.08 -0.76
C ILE A 39 3.81 4.98 -0.75
N LYS A 40 4.53 6.04 -1.10
CA LYS A 40 5.99 6.07 -1.07
C LYS A 40 6.55 5.79 0.32
N ARG A 41 5.91 6.32 1.37
CA ARG A 41 6.27 6.05 2.76
C ARG A 41 6.15 4.56 3.09
N HIS A 42 5.04 3.92 2.72
CA HIS A 42 4.82 2.49 2.96
C HIS A 42 5.78 1.61 2.17
N LEU A 43 6.08 1.95 0.92
CA LEU A 43 7.08 1.26 0.11
C LEU A 43 8.49 1.38 0.72
N LEU A 44 8.84 2.55 1.28
CA LEU A 44 10.10 2.75 1.99
C LEU A 44 10.19 1.91 3.26
N LEU A 45 9.10 1.86 4.06
CA LEU A 45 9.03 0.99 5.24
C LEU A 45 9.20 -0.49 4.86
N GLY A 46 8.53 -0.93 3.79
CA GLY A 46 8.69 -2.27 3.26
C GLY A 46 10.13 -2.59 2.85
N ARG A 47 10.83 -1.63 2.21
CA ARG A 47 12.26 -1.77 1.87
C ARG A 47 13.13 -1.88 3.11
N ASN A 48 12.88 -1.09 4.13
CA ASN A 48 13.62 -1.14 5.40
C ASN A 48 13.45 -2.51 6.08
N ILE A 49 12.23 -3.02 6.15
CA ILE A 49 11.95 -4.35 6.71
C ILE A 49 12.68 -5.44 5.91
N MET A 50 12.61 -5.41 4.58
CA MET A 50 13.34 -6.34 3.73
C MET A 50 14.85 -6.28 3.96
N THR A 51 15.40 -5.11 4.24
CA THR A 51 16.82 -4.95 4.54
C THR A 51 17.17 -5.54 5.91
N ASN A 52 16.32 -5.37 6.91
CA ASN A 52 16.49 -5.96 8.23
C ASN A 52 16.39 -7.50 8.20
N LEU A 53 15.55 -8.02 7.31
CA LEU A 53 15.39 -9.48 7.10
C LEU A 53 16.52 -10.09 6.24
N ASP A 54 17.44 -9.28 5.71
CA ASP A 54 18.42 -9.71 4.71
C ASP A 54 19.31 -10.88 5.22
N SER A 55 19.69 -10.87 6.48
CA SER A 55 20.47 -11.95 7.12
C SER A 55 19.72 -13.27 7.09
N ILE A 56 18.43 -13.25 7.39
CA ILE A 56 17.55 -14.43 7.37
C ILE A 56 17.31 -14.88 5.94
N LEU A 57 16.98 -13.94 5.05
CA LEU A 57 16.69 -14.23 3.64
C LEU A 57 17.92 -14.73 2.87
N LYS A 58 19.13 -14.42 3.34
CA LYS A 58 20.39 -14.92 2.78
C LYS A 58 20.83 -16.27 3.35
N SER A 59 20.24 -16.76 4.45
CA SER A 59 20.56 -18.07 4.98
C SER A 59 20.33 -19.17 3.94
N ARG A 60 21.25 -20.13 3.84
CA ARG A 60 21.12 -21.30 2.93
C ARG A 60 20.14 -22.33 3.46
N ASP A 61 19.90 -22.34 4.77
CA ASP A 61 19.07 -23.32 5.44
C ASP A 61 17.57 -23.05 5.24
N ILE A 62 17.21 -21.87 4.74
CA ILE A 62 15.81 -21.48 4.52
C ILE A 62 15.44 -21.67 3.06
N SER A 63 14.42 -22.49 2.83
CA SER A 63 13.91 -22.77 1.49
C SER A 63 13.28 -21.52 0.84
N LEU A 64 13.22 -21.47 -0.49
CA LEU A 64 12.59 -20.37 -1.22
C LEU A 64 11.11 -20.18 -0.83
N PRO A 65 10.28 -21.25 -0.75
CA PRO A 65 8.88 -21.09 -0.30
C PRO A 65 8.77 -20.45 1.09
N THR A 66 9.63 -20.85 2.02
CA THR A 66 9.63 -20.26 3.37
C THR A 66 9.99 -18.78 3.35
N ARG A 67 10.97 -18.38 2.52
CA ARG A 67 11.31 -16.95 2.34
C ARG A 67 10.16 -16.16 1.74
N VAL A 68 9.50 -16.70 0.73
CA VAL A 68 8.30 -16.11 0.12
C VAL A 68 7.20 -15.93 1.16
N HIS A 69 6.93 -16.95 1.97
CA HIS A 69 5.95 -16.89 3.03
C HIS A 69 6.30 -15.82 4.08
N LEU A 70 7.57 -15.73 4.49
CA LEU A 70 8.04 -14.74 5.44
C LEU A 70 7.83 -13.31 4.91
N VAL A 71 8.17 -13.06 3.64
CA VAL A 71 7.95 -11.74 3.01
C VAL A 71 6.46 -11.39 2.96
N LYS A 72 5.62 -12.34 2.55
CA LYS A 72 4.16 -12.15 2.52
C LYS A 72 3.59 -11.87 3.91
N ALA A 73 4.09 -12.51 4.95
CA ALA A 73 3.59 -12.36 6.31
C ALA A 73 4.06 -11.07 7.01
N VAL A 74 5.25 -10.56 6.69
CA VAL A 74 5.87 -9.45 7.43
C VAL A 74 5.90 -8.16 6.60
N VAL A 75 6.28 -8.23 5.33
CA VAL A 75 6.46 -7.04 4.48
C VAL A 75 5.14 -6.56 3.89
N PHE A 76 4.33 -7.48 3.37
CA PHE A 76 3.09 -7.12 2.70
C PHE A 76 2.09 -6.37 3.58
N PRO A 77 1.83 -6.79 4.84
CA PRO A 77 0.92 -6.05 5.71
C PRO A 77 1.35 -4.60 5.94
N VAL A 78 2.66 -4.34 6.04
CA VAL A 78 3.18 -2.98 6.22
C VAL A 78 3.02 -2.15 4.96
N VAL A 79 3.31 -2.72 3.79
CA VAL A 79 3.17 -2.02 2.51
C VAL A 79 1.70 -1.75 2.17
N MET A 80 0.81 -2.68 2.50
CA MET A 80 -0.62 -2.59 2.18
C MET A 80 -1.45 -1.90 3.27
N TYR A 81 -0.84 -1.51 4.40
CA TYR A 81 -1.59 -0.88 5.49
C TYR A 81 -2.30 0.39 5.02
N GLY A 82 -3.60 0.46 5.25
CA GLY A 82 -4.44 1.61 4.87
C GLY A 82 -4.70 1.76 3.36
N CYS A 83 -4.30 0.78 2.54
CA CYS A 83 -4.47 0.86 1.08
C CYS A 83 -5.94 0.93 0.64
N GLU A 84 -6.87 0.51 1.47
CA GLU A 84 -8.31 0.63 1.24
C GLU A 84 -8.76 2.08 1.10
N ASN A 85 -8.08 3.01 1.77
CA ASN A 85 -8.40 4.44 1.76
C ASN A 85 -7.77 5.18 0.57
N TRP A 86 -6.82 4.58 -0.14
CA TRP A 86 -6.13 5.25 -1.23
C TRP A 86 -7.05 5.45 -2.43
N ALA A 87 -7.28 6.71 -2.81
CA ALA A 87 -8.17 7.05 -3.92
C ALA A 87 -7.64 6.53 -5.26
N ILE A 88 -8.56 6.01 -6.09
CA ILE A 88 -8.26 5.40 -7.39
C ILE A 88 -7.90 6.46 -8.45
N LYS A 89 -8.20 7.74 -8.20
CA LYS A 89 -8.14 8.82 -9.21
C LYS A 89 -6.76 9.02 -9.90
N LYS A 90 -5.65 8.54 -9.29
CA LYS A 90 -4.30 8.59 -9.85
C LYS A 90 -3.66 7.19 -9.89
N ALA A 91 -4.46 6.17 -10.18
CA ALA A 91 -4.06 4.76 -10.10
C ALA A 91 -2.80 4.42 -10.93
N GLU A 92 -2.57 5.08 -12.06
CA GLU A 92 -1.44 4.77 -12.94
C GLU A 92 -0.08 5.09 -12.32
N HIS A 93 0.03 6.18 -11.55
CA HIS A 93 1.31 6.59 -10.95
C HIS A 93 1.76 5.65 -9.83
N TRP A 94 0.86 5.31 -8.90
CA TRP A 94 1.23 4.43 -7.78
C TRP A 94 1.40 2.97 -8.21
N LYS A 95 0.75 2.54 -9.30
CA LYS A 95 0.93 1.22 -9.88
C LYS A 95 2.38 0.99 -10.29
N ILE A 96 3.00 1.95 -10.97
CA ILE A 96 4.40 1.87 -11.39
C ILE A 96 5.33 1.70 -10.17
N ASP A 97 5.08 2.45 -9.09
CA ASP A 97 5.88 2.38 -7.87
C ASP A 97 5.73 1.01 -7.17
N ILE A 98 4.52 0.46 -7.14
CA ILE A 98 4.22 -0.86 -6.58
C ILE A 98 4.84 -1.98 -7.40
N ASP A 99 4.70 -1.94 -8.72
CA ASP A 99 5.29 -2.94 -9.63
C ASP A 99 6.83 -2.91 -9.54
N ALA A 100 7.42 -1.71 -9.47
CA ALA A 100 8.86 -1.55 -9.28
C ALA A 100 9.32 -2.12 -7.93
N PHE A 101 8.55 -1.89 -6.86
CA PHE A 101 8.82 -2.46 -5.55
C PHE A 101 8.69 -3.99 -5.57
N GLU A 102 7.64 -4.51 -6.21
CA GLU A 102 7.39 -5.95 -6.34
C GLU A 102 8.55 -6.65 -7.03
N LEU A 103 9.01 -6.13 -8.16
CA LEU A 103 10.17 -6.65 -8.88
C LEU A 103 11.46 -6.54 -8.06
N TRP A 104 11.65 -5.44 -7.33
CA TRP A 104 12.84 -5.24 -6.50
C TRP A 104 12.94 -6.31 -5.40
N TYR A 105 11.87 -6.59 -4.66
CA TYR A 105 11.94 -7.59 -3.60
C TYR A 105 12.03 -9.01 -4.14
N TRP A 106 11.38 -9.35 -5.26
CA TRP A 106 11.53 -10.66 -5.89
C TRP A 106 12.95 -10.91 -6.37
N ARG A 107 13.58 -9.93 -7.02
CA ARG A 107 14.99 -10.03 -7.41
C ARG A 107 15.89 -10.25 -6.21
N ARG A 108 15.66 -9.52 -5.12
CA ARG A 108 16.43 -9.66 -3.88
C ARG A 108 16.24 -11.05 -3.27
N LEU A 109 15.05 -11.58 -3.28
CA LEU A 109 14.70 -12.90 -2.75
C LEU A 109 15.35 -14.03 -3.54
N LEU A 110 15.35 -13.92 -4.88
CA LEU A 110 16.04 -14.83 -5.79
C LEU A 110 17.55 -14.59 -5.89
N ARG A 111 18.08 -13.57 -5.23
CA ARG A 111 19.49 -13.16 -5.30
C ARG A 111 19.95 -12.84 -6.73
N VAL A 112 19.07 -12.29 -7.54
CA VAL A 112 19.37 -11.89 -8.93
C VAL A 112 19.84 -10.44 -8.94
N PRO A 113 21.13 -10.15 -9.22
CA PRO A 113 21.62 -8.78 -9.30
C PRO A 113 21.01 -8.05 -10.49
N TRP A 114 20.92 -6.72 -10.40
CA TRP A 114 20.39 -5.87 -11.47
C TRP A 114 21.22 -5.95 -12.76
N THR A 115 22.50 -6.28 -12.64
CA THR A 115 23.42 -6.44 -13.76
C THR A 115 23.11 -7.66 -14.64
N THR A 116 22.35 -8.62 -14.11
CA THR A 116 21.97 -9.82 -14.84
C THR A 116 20.86 -9.48 -15.83
N ARG A 117 21.04 -9.83 -17.11
CA ARG A 117 20.06 -9.60 -18.19
C ARG A 117 18.83 -10.51 -18.09
N ARG A 118 18.35 -10.83 -16.91
CA ARG A 118 17.10 -11.58 -16.72
C ARG A 118 15.90 -10.66 -16.85
N THR A 119 14.94 -11.05 -17.67
CA THR A 119 13.70 -10.31 -17.85
C THR A 119 12.81 -10.38 -16.62
N ASN A 120 12.01 -9.35 -16.38
CA ASN A 120 11.04 -9.33 -15.28
C ASN A 120 10.07 -10.51 -15.35
N GLN A 121 9.64 -10.88 -16.58
CA GLN A 121 8.78 -12.04 -16.82
C GLN A 121 9.40 -13.35 -16.37
N SER A 122 10.72 -13.53 -16.57
CA SER A 122 11.41 -14.76 -16.12
C SER A 122 11.46 -14.87 -14.60
N ILE A 123 11.56 -13.74 -13.89
CA ILE A 123 11.56 -13.68 -12.44
C ILE A 123 10.18 -14.01 -11.88
N LEU A 124 9.14 -13.41 -12.44
CA LEU A 124 7.77 -13.66 -12.03
C LEU A 124 7.35 -15.11 -12.29
N LYS A 125 7.77 -15.71 -13.42
CA LYS A 125 7.52 -17.12 -13.71
C LYS A 125 8.16 -18.08 -12.71
N GLU A 126 9.38 -17.78 -12.25
CA GLU A 126 10.09 -18.62 -11.28
C GLU A 126 9.41 -18.65 -9.91
N ILE A 127 8.87 -17.50 -9.49
CA ILE A 127 8.19 -17.37 -8.20
C ILE A 127 6.74 -17.84 -8.32
N SER A 128 6.14 -17.68 -9.51
CA SER A 128 4.71 -17.95 -9.78
C SER A 128 3.82 -17.39 -8.67
N PRO A 129 3.85 -16.07 -8.41
CA PRO A 129 3.04 -15.50 -7.34
C PRO A 129 1.57 -15.73 -7.66
N GLU A 130 0.83 -16.32 -6.72
CA GLU A 130 -0.62 -16.55 -6.85
C GLU A 130 -1.37 -15.25 -7.15
N CYS A 131 -0.90 -14.15 -6.57
CA CYS A 131 -1.40 -12.80 -6.79
C CYS A 131 -0.25 -11.80 -6.77
N SER A 132 -0.30 -10.79 -7.64
CA SER A 132 0.55 -9.61 -7.55
C SER A 132 0.20 -8.79 -6.31
N LEU A 133 1.11 -7.94 -5.88
CA LEU A 133 0.87 -7.01 -4.76
C LEU A 133 -0.34 -6.10 -5.07
N GLU A 134 -0.45 -5.62 -6.31
CA GLU A 134 -1.61 -4.86 -6.81
C GLU A 134 -2.92 -5.66 -6.64
N GLY A 135 -2.92 -6.93 -7.05
CA GLY A 135 -4.09 -7.81 -6.92
C GLY A 135 -4.54 -8.00 -5.48
N LEU A 136 -3.59 -8.13 -4.55
CA LEU A 136 -3.89 -8.22 -3.11
C LEU A 136 -4.48 -6.91 -2.58
N MET A 137 -3.96 -5.75 -3.00
CA MET A 137 -4.49 -4.44 -2.62
C MET A 137 -5.91 -4.23 -3.14
N LEU A 138 -6.19 -4.61 -4.39
CA LEU A 138 -7.55 -4.57 -4.95
C LEU A 138 -8.51 -5.47 -4.17
N LYS A 139 -8.06 -6.67 -3.80
CA LYS A 139 -8.87 -7.59 -2.97
C LYS A 139 -9.23 -6.94 -1.62
N LEU A 140 -8.28 -6.31 -0.93
CA LEU A 140 -8.53 -5.61 0.34
C LEU A 140 -9.54 -4.47 0.16
N LYS A 141 -9.39 -3.65 -0.89
CA LYS A 141 -10.35 -2.58 -1.21
C LYS A 141 -11.76 -3.12 -1.43
N LEU A 142 -11.90 -4.18 -2.20
CA LEU A 142 -13.20 -4.81 -2.45
C LEU A 142 -13.83 -5.39 -1.19
N GLN A 143 -13.03 -6.01 -0.32
CA GLN A 143 -13.49 -6.53 0.97
C GLN A 143 -13.98 -5.39 1.87
N TYR A 144 -13.20 -4.29 1.97
CA TYR A 144 -13.59 -3.11 2.73
C TYR A 144 -14.89 -2.49 2.22
N PHE A 145 -15.01 -2.31 0.89
CA PHE A 145 -16.22 -1.82 0.26
C PHE A 145 -17.43 -2.72 0.54
N GLY A 146 -17.26 -4.05 0.43
CA GLY A 146 -18.32 -5.01 0.77
C GLY A 146 -18.81 -4.88 2.22
N HIS A 147 -17.88 -4.68 3.18
CA HIS A 147 -18.26 -4.44 4.58
C HIS A 147 -19.00 -3.11 4.78
N LEU A 148 -18.61 -2.06 4.07
CA LEU A 148 -19.31 -0.77 4.12
C LEU A 148 -20.75 -0.89 3.62
N MET A 149 -20.96 -1.57 2.49
CA MET A 149 -22.30 -1.78 1.91
C MET A 149 -23.20 -2.58 2.84
N GLN A 150 -22.69 -3.63 3.49
CA GLN A 150 -23.45 -4.40 4.47
C GLN A 150 -23.87 -3.58 5.70
N ARG A 151 -23.04 -2.60 6.11
CA ARG A 151 -23.38 -1.69 7.22
C ARG A 151 -24.49 -0.71 6.85
N THR A 152 -24.47 -0.14 5.65
CA THR A 152 -25.52 0.77 5.16
C THR A 152 -26.87 0.07 5.11
N ASP A 153 -26.94 -1.15 4.62
CA ASP A 153 -28.18 -1.94 4.57
C ASP A 153 -28.75 -2.26 5.97
N SER A 154 -27.93 -2.26 7.01
CA SER A 154 -28.39 -2.50 8.40
C SER A 154 -29.09 -1.28 9.01
N PHE A 155 -28.86 -0.07 8.51
CA PHE A 155 -29.51 1.15 8.99
C PHE A 155 -30.86 1.43 8.31
N GLU A 156 -31.14 0.80 7.17
CA GLU A 156 -32.41 0.96 6.43
C GLU A 156 -33.48 -0.09 6.74
N ARG A 157 -33.28 -0.97 7.73
CA ARG A 157 -34.32 -1.88 8.18
C ARG A 157 -35.13 -1.21 9.28
N PRO A 158 -36.46 -0.97 9.05
CA PRO A 158 -37.38 -0.42 10.04
C PRO A 158 -37.61 -1.37 11.20
#